data_940ae14a07ce1a7b5e1d06a86709de63
#
_entry.id   940ae14a07ce1a7b5e1d06a86709de63
#
_cell.length_a   1.000
_cell.length_b   1.000
_cell.length_c   1.000
_cell.angle_alpha   90.00
_cell.angle_beta   90.00
_cell.angle_gamma   90.00
#
_symmetry.space_group_name_H-M   'P 1'
#
loop_
_entity.id
_entity.type
_entity.pdbx_description
1 polymer ?
#
loop_
_entity_poly.entity_id
_entity_poly.type
_entity_poly.pdbx_seq_one_letter_code
_entity_poly.pdbx_strand_id
1 'polypeptide(L)'
;MQHSTIAAIATAPGAGGIAIVRLSGPESYEVAAKVFRPANPAKKVADAKGYTAMFGAFVEGEEAFDEGVALFFRAPHSYTGEDVVELSCHGGSAVARRLVEACIAAGASPAAPGEYTRRAFLNGKLSLTQAEAVMDIISADGRQGAALANASLNGALARKIAAQKDALTALQAHLAAWVDFPEEDVPELSQSHLCDVLDGVEQELDALIQSYDAGAVLREGVDCAIVGKPNAGKSTLLNLLAGFDRAIVTPVAGTTRDVVEQAVQLGDVRLNLFDTAGLRQTEDEIEAEGIRRSWKKLDEAGLILAVFDGSERPTREDLELAQRCAGRPAIALVNKEDKPTRFDAELIAPYFAMVLPVCCQEEGARKVIAAAVARLLGTNQIDPHAANLSGQRQLSAATRARDAVAGALDAAKGLGLDAVSVCVDDALDALCELTGENASEAVINEVFERFCVGK
;
A
#
# COMPACT_ATOMS: atom_id res chain seq x y z
N MET A 1 -8.21 12.93 -24.67
CA MET A 1 -8.93 13.19 -23.40
C MET A 1 -8.23 14.18 -22.46
N GLN A 2 -6.99 14.61 -22.72
CA GLN A 2 -6.21 15.54 -21.87
C GLN A 2 -6.69 17.01 -21.83
N HIS A 3 -7.73 17.40 -22.55
CA HIS A 3 -8.18 18.78 -22.65
C HIS A 3 -9.53 19.08 -22.01
N SER A 4 -10.18 18.10 -21.34
CA SER A 4 -11.46 18.32 -20.67
C SER A 4 -11.26 18.70 -19.21
N THR A 5 -12.08 19.63 -18.71
CA THR A 5 -12.18 19.91 -17.27
C THR A 5 -13.00 18.83 -16.61
N ILE A 6 -12.48 18.23 -15.55
CA ILE A 6 -13.15 17.15 -14.80
C ILE A 6 -13.61 17.61 -13.43
N ALA A 7 -14.65 16.95 -12.91
CA ALA A 7 -15.22 17.20 -11.59
C ALA A 7 -15.52 15.89 -10.84
N ALA A 8 -15.22 15.86 -9.55
CA ALA A 8 -15.63 14.78 -8.64
C ALA A 8 -15.63 15.23 -7.18
N ILE A 9 -16.33 14.46 -6.32
CA ILE A 9 -16.21 14.58 -4.87
C ILE A 9 -14.85 14.02 -4.46
N ALA A 10 -14.02 14.82 -3.78
CA ALA A 10 -12.67 14.45 -3.35
C ALA A 10 -12.61 13.99 -1.88
N THR A 11 -13.69 14.10 -1.12
CA THR A 11 -13.81 13.62 0.26
C THR A 11 -14.38 12.20 0.31
N ALA A 12 -14.11 11.47 1.39
CA ALA A 12 -14.67 10.15 1.60
C ALA A 12 -16.21 10.17 1.57
N PRO A 13 -16.88 9.13 1.05
CA PRO A 13 -18.34 9.03 1.05
C PRO A 13 -18.88 8.93 2.48
N GLY A 14 -20.00 9.61 2.75
CA GLY A 14 -20.67 9.63 4.04
C GLY A 14 -21.06 11.03 4.49
N ALA A 15 -21.83 11.12 5.58
CA ALA A 15 -22.17 12.40 6.18
C ALA A 15 -21.00 12.93 7.02
N GLY A 16 -20.56 14.15 6.74
CA GLY A 16 -19.48 14.84 7.45
C GLY A 16 -19.79 16.32 7.63
N GLY A 17 -18.89 17.06 8.28
CA GLY A 17 -19.04 18.53 8.41
C GLY A 17 -18.81 19.25 7.07
N ILE A 18 -17.92 18.74 6.24
CA ILE A 18 -17.50 19.34 4.97
C ILE A 18 -17.37 18.27 3.89
N ALA A 19 -17.75 18.59 2.67
CA ALA A 19 -17.40 17.86 1.47
C ALA A 19 -16.67 18.79 0.49
N ILE A 20 -15.75 18.22 -0.30
CA ILE A 20 -14.98 18.95 -1.29
C ILE A 20 -15.28 18.38 -2.68
N VAL A 21 -15.70 19.24 -3.59
CA VAL A 21 -15.78 18.96 -5.02
C VAL A 21 -14.56 19.58 -5.68
N ARG A 22 -13.78 18.78 -6.41
CA ARG A 22 -12.57 19.21 -7.10
C ARG A 22 -12.82 19.31 -8.60
N LEU A 23 -12.41 20.43 -9.17
CA LEU A 23 -12.31 20.68 -10.60
C LEU A 23 -10.85 20.68 -11.02
N SER A 24 -10.50 20.07 -12.15
CA SER A 24 -9.16 20.15 -12.74
C SER A 24 -9.26 20.22 -14.27
N GLY A 25 -8.50 21.10 -14.87
CA GLY A 25 -8.45 21.30 -16.32
C GLY A 25 -8.53 22.75 -16.73
N PRO A 26 -8.46 23.02 -18.06
CA PRO A 26 -8.31 24.38 -18.59
C PRO A 26 -9.50 25.30 -18.27
N GLU A 27 -10.72 24.76 -18.16
CA GLU A 27 -11.95 25.54 -17.90
C GLU A 27 -12.37 25.52 -16.42
N SER A 28 -11.52 25.06 -15.48
CA SER A 28 -11.86 24.92 -14.07
C SER A 28 -12.36 26.23 -13.45
N TYR A 29 -11.78 27.37 -13.80
CA TYR A 29 -12.18 28.65 -13.29
C TYR A 29 -13.50 29.17 -13.94
N GLU A 30 -13.73 28.83 -15.21
CA GLU A 30 -14.97 29.20 -15.91
C GLU A 30 -16.15 28.39 -15.36
N VAL A 31 -15.97 27.09 -15.16
CA VAL A 31 -16.96 26.20 -14.53
C VAL A 31 -17.26 26.70 -13.11
N ALA A 32 -16.20 26.95 -12.31
CA ALA A 32 -16.37 27.47 -10.96
C ALA A 32 -17.11 28.82 -10.91
N ALA A 33 -16.84 29.71 -11.86
CA ALA A 33 -17.55 31.01 -11.93
C ALA A 33 -19.04 30.89 -12.19
N LYS A 34 -19.51 29.80 -12.83
CA LYS A 34 -20.94 29.55 -13.08
C LYS A 34 -21.64 28.94 -11.86
N VAL A 35 -20.94 28.23 -11.00
CA VAL A 35 -21.52 27.50 -9.85
C VAL A 35 -21.20 28.11 -8.48
N PHE A 36 -20.36 29.16 -8.44
CA PHE A 36 -19.96 29.82 -7.20
C PHE A 36 -20.02 31.33 -7.34
N ARG A 37 -20.74 31.97 -6.42
CA ARG A 37 -20.92 33.43 -6.34
C ARG A 37 -20.17 33.95 -5.11
N PRO A 38 -19.04 34.68 -5.25
CA PRO A 38 -18.33 35.26 -4.12
C PRO A 38 -19.23 36.19 -3.28
N ALA A 39 -19.12 36.09 -1.94
CA ALA A 39 -19.85 36.98 -1.02
C ALA A 39 -19.41 38.44 -1.16
N ASN A 40 -18.15 38.68 -1.52
CA ASN A 40 -17.68 40.00 -1.89
C ASN A 40 -17.90 40.26 -3.40
N PRO A 41 -18.82 41.11 -3.80
CA PRO A 41 -19.13 41.34 -5.20
C PRO A 41 -18.00 41.99 -6.01
N ALA A 42 -17.02 42.58 -5.35
CA ALA A 42 -15.81 43.11 -6.01
C ALA A 42 -14.82 41.99 -6.44
N LYS A 43 -14.96 40.77 -5.94
CA LYS A 43 -14.11 39.64 -6.29
C LYS A 43 -14.77 38.83 -7.42
N LYS A 44 -13.97 38.46 -8.42
CA LYS A 44 -14.39 37.58 -9.51
C LYS A 44 -13.56 36.30 -9.48
N VAL A 45 -14.19 35.17 -9.71
CA VAL A 45 -13.53 33.86 -9.78
C VAL A 45 -12.46 33.84 -10.86
N ALA A 46 -12.73 34.42 -12.03
CA ALA A 46 -11.77 34.47 -13.15
C ALA A 46 -10.45 35.18 -12.80
N ASP A 47 -10.51 36.19 -11.92
CA ASP A 47 -9.35 36.97 -11.47
C ASP A 47 -8.63 36.37 -10.27
N ALA A 48 -9.09 35.22 -9.76
CA ALA A 48 -8.50 34.58 -8.60
C ALA A 48 -7.04 34.14 -8.88
N LYS A 49 -6.13 34.51 -7.97
CA LYS A 49 -4.74 34.09 -8.03
C LYS A 49 -4.62 32.67 -7.45
N GLY A 50 -3.59 31.95 -7.86
CA GLY A 50 -3.25 30.67 -7.24
C GLY A 50 -3.01 30.82 -5.74
N TYR A 51 -3.32 29.78 -4.96
CA TYR A 51 -3.22 29.72 -3.49
C TYR A 51 -4.06 30.79 -2.76
N THR A 52 -5.24 31.09 -3.31
CA THR A 52 -6.19 32.01 -2.69
C THR A 52 -7.53 31.34 -2.41
N ALA A 53 -8.29 31.90 -1.48
CA ALA A 53 -9.61 31.43 -1.10
C ALA A 53 -10.66 32.53 -1.20
N MET A 54 -11.90 32.14 -1.51
CA MET A 54 -13.07 33.01 -1.47
C MET A 54 -14.21 32.32 -0.74
N PHE A 55 -14.88 33.05 0.15
CA PHE A 55 -16.17 32.62 0.72
C PHE A 55 -17.30 33.10 -0.18
N GLY A 56 -18.36 32.30 -0.34
CA GLY A 56 -19.50 32.62 -1.18
C GLY A 56 -20.58 31.56 -1.17
N ALA A 57 -21.57 31.73 -2.03
CA ALA A 57 -22.69 30.83 -2.21
C ALA A 57 -22.48 29.91 -3.43
N PHE A 58 -22.85 28.63 -3.29
CA PHE A 58 -22.97 27.70 -4.40
C PHE A 58 -24.36 27.88 -5.04
N VAL A 59 -24.37 28.02 -6.36
CA VAL A 59 -25.55 28.40 -7.11
C VAL A 59 -25.83 27.46 -8.28
N GLU A 60 -27.10 27.29 -8.61
CA GLU A 60 -27.58 26.68 -9.83
C GLU A 60 -28.51 27.69 -10.53
N GLY A 61 -28.02 28.32 -11.58
CA GLY A 61 -28.65 29.50 -12.14
C GLY A 61 -28.66 30.65 -11.13
N GLU A 62 -29.86 31.13 -10.76
CA GLU A 62 -30.02 32.21 -9.77
C GLU A 62 -30.22 31.69 -8.33
N GLU A 63 -30.56 30.40 -8.17
CA GLU A 63 -30.81 29.77 -6.87
C GLU A 63 -29.51 29.46 -6.13
N ALA A 64 -29.37 30.01 -4.91
CA ALA A 64 -28.31 29.58 -4.00
C ALA A 64 -28.82 28.39 -3.18
N PHE A 65 -28.08 27.27 -3.21
CA PHE A 65 -28.46 26.03 -2.49
C PHE A 65 -27.53 25.68 -1.33
N ASP A 66 -26.35 26.28 -1.24
CA ASP A 66 -25.43 26.15 -0.14
C ASP A 66 -24.42 27.31 -0.11
N GLU A 67 -23.59 27.37 0.94
CA GLU A 67 -22.51 28.34 1.06
C GLU A 67 -21.22 27.65 1.50
N GLY A 68 -20.07 28.24 1.16
CA GLY A 68 -18.79 27.66 1.54
C GLY A 68 -17.59 28.37 0.96
N VAL A 69 -16.50 27.66 0.82
CA VAL A 69 -15.21 28.21 0.40
C VAL A 69 -14.75 27.59 -0.91
N ALA A 70 -14.36 28.45 -1.85
CA ALA A 70 -13.64 28.03 -3.05
C ALA A 70 -12.13 28.31 -2.89
N LEU A 71 -11.29 27.29 -3.13
CA LEU A 71 -9.84 27.36 -3.16
C LEU A 71 -9.36 27.30 -4.61
N PHE A 72 -8.38 28.13 -4.95
CA PHE A 72 -7.93 28.34 -6.34
C PHE A 72 -6.45 28.00 -6.47
N PHE A 73 -6.09 27.20 -7.49
CA PHE A 73 -4.73 26.83 -7.83
C PHE A 73 -4.49 27.02 -9.33
N ARG A 74 -3.44 27.75 -9.69
CA ARG A 74 -3.05 27.99 -11.08
C ARG A 74 -1.97 27.04 -11.53
N ALA A 75 -2.08 26.57 -12.75
CA ALA A 75 -1.03 25.81 -13.42
C ALA A 75 0.29 26.58 -13.44
N PRO A 76 1.45 25.90 -13.29
CA PRO A 76 1.64 24.47 -12.99
C PRO A 76 1.64 24.16 -11.48
N HIS A 77 1.29 25.14 -10.62
CA HIS A 77 1.37 25.05 -9.16
C HIS A 77 0.05 24.51 -8.57
N SER A 78 -0.29 23.28 -8.92
CA SER A 78 -1.44 22.53 -8.43
C SER A 78 -1.08 21.03 -8.29
N TYR A 79 -2.00 20.22 -7.78
CA TYR A 79 -1.81 18.79 -7.67
C TYR A 79 -1.63 18.11 -9.04
N THR A 80 -2.51 18.42 -9.99
CA THR A 80 -2.48 17.85 -11.34
C THR A 80 -1.51 18.56 -12.30
N GLY A 81 -0.98 19.71 -11.90
CA GLY A 81 -0.24 20.60 -12.82
C GLY A 81 -1.13 21.45 -13.73
N GLU A 82 -2.46 21.28 -13.67
CA GLU A 82 -3.47 22.06 -14.39
C GLU A 82 -4.04 23.17 -13.51
N ASP A 83 -4.94 24.01 -14.05
CA ASP A 83 -5.78 24.87 -13.23
C ASP A 83 -6.73 23.99 -12.40
N VAL A 84 -6.77 24.21 -11.07
CA VAL A 84 -7.59 23.45 -10.13
C VAL A 84 -8.42 24.39 -9.26
N VAL A 85 -9.69 24.03 -9.03
CA VAL A 85 -10.56 24.69 -8.06
C VAL A 85 -11.16 23.65 -7.13
N GLU A 86 -11.05 23.88 -5.82
CA GLU A 86 -11.69 23.06 -4.80
C GLU A 86 -12.85 23.84 -4.17
N LEU A 87 -14.03 23.26 -4.25
CA LEU A 87 -15.27 23.82 -3.75
C LEU A 87 -15.66 23.06 -2.47
N SER A 88 -15.48 23.71 -1.32
CA SER A 88 -15.80 23.12 0.00
C SER A 88 -17.22 23.54 0.40
N CYS A 89 -18.14 22.59 0.38
CA CYS A 89 -19.56 22.74 0.76
C CYS A 89 -19.86 22.00 2.07
N HIS A 90 -21.09 22.10 2.59
CA HIS A 90 -21.52 21.26 3.69
C HIS A 90 -21.50 19.77 3.32
N GLY A 91 -21.09 18.92 4.25
CA GLY A 91 -20.75 17.49 4.03
C GLY A 91 -21.95 16.56 3.92
N GLY A 92 -23.12 17.06 3.57
CA GLY A 92 -24.29 16.27 3.22
C GLY A 92 -24.15 15.65 1.82
N SER A 93 -24.43 14.34 1.69
CA SER A 93 -24.32 13.63 0.41
C SER A 93 -25.17 14.25 -0.71
N ALA A 94 -26.33 14.81 -0.36
CA ALA A 94 -27.22 15.49 -1.30
C ALA A 94 -26.61 16.81 -1.83
N VAL A 95 -26.01 17.61 -0.93
CA VAL A 95 -25.38 18.88 -1.28
C VAL A 95 -24.15 18.65 -2.17
N ALA A 96 -23.26 17.72 -1.76
CA ALA A 96 -22.07 17.42 -2.53
C ALA A 96 -22.41 16.88 -3.94
N ARG A 97 -23.42 16.02 -4.04
CA ARG A 97 -23.91 15.50 -5.34
C ARG A 97 -24.48 16.63 -6.20
N ARG A 98 -25.35 17.51 -5.65
CA ARG A 98 -25.90 18.64 -6.36
C ARG A 98 -24.80 19.58 -6.89
N LEU A 99 -23.74 19.79 -6.10
CA LEU A 99 -22.61 20.61 -6.52
C LEU A 99 -21.82 20.00 -7.69
N VAL A 100 -21.59 18.68 -7.68
CA VAL A 100 -20.97 17.96 -8.82
C VAL A 100 -21.87 18.07 -10.07
N GLU A 101 -23.18 17.83 -9.93
CA GLU A 101 -24.14 17.92 -11.01
C GLU A 101 -24.17 19.35 -11.61
N ALA A 102 -24.13 20.37 -10.76
CA ALA A 102 -24.02 21.76 -11.21
C ALA A 102 -22.72 22.03 -11.98
N CYS A 103 -21.58 21.50 -11.53
CA CYS A 103 -20.30 21.59 -12.23
C CYS A 103 -20.35 20.90 -13.61
N ILE A 104 -20.99 19.73 -13.70
CA ILE A 104 -21.17 19.00 -14.96
C ILE A 104 -22.08 19.78 -15.91
N ALA A 105 -23.21 20.31 -15.42
CA ALA A 105 -24.10 21.16 -16.20
C ALA A 105 -23.42 22.47 -16.69
N ALA A 106 -22.43 22.96 -15.93
CA ALA A 106 -21.61 24.12 -16.27
C ALA A 106 -20.51 23.85 -17.31
N GLY A 107 -20.28 22.57 -17.68
CA GLY A 107 -19.33 22.15 -18.73
C GLY A 107 -18.21 21.22 -18.29
N ALA A 108 -18.15 20.81 -17.03
CA ALA A 108 -17.20 19.78 -16.60
C ALA A 108 -17.66 18.38 -17.02
N SER A 109 -16.71 17.44 -17.14
CA SER A 109 -16.96 16.01 -17.29
C SER A 109 -16.79 15.29 -15.95
N PRO A 110 -17.53 14.20 -15.68
CA PRO A 110 -17.24 13.36 -14.51
C PRO A 110 -15.82 12.82 -14.58
N ALA A 111 -15.09 12.88 -13.47
CA ALA A 111 -13.77 12.28 -13.38
C ALA A 111 -13.85 10.75 -13.27
N ALA A 112 -12.96 10.05 -13.97
CA ALA A 112 -12.75 8.62 -13.82
C ALA A 112 -11.99 8.29 -12.50
N PRO A 113 -11.97 7.02 -12.04
CA PRO A 113 -11.13 6.60 -10.94
C PRO A 113 -9.67 7.00 -11.18
N GLY A 114 -9.00 7.56 -10.16
CA GLY A 114 -7.59 7.95 -10.24
C GLY A 114 -7.24 9.06 -11.23
N GLU A 115 -8.21 9.71 -11.86
CA GLU A 115 -7.92 10.61 -13.00
C GLU A 115 -7.08 11.83 -12.60
N TYR A 116 -7.27 12.39 -11.41
CA TYR A 116 -6.44 13.52 -10.96
C TYR A 116 -4.97 13.10 -10.75
N THR A 117 -4.73 11.95 -10.14
CA THR A 117 -3.36 11.43 -9.94
C THR A 117 -2.74 10.99 -11.26
N ARG A 118 -3.54 10.43 -12.18
CA ARG A 118 -3.11 10.12 -13.56
C ARG A 118 -2.66 11.39 -14.29
N ARG A 119 -3.41 12.49 -14.20
CA ARG A 119 -3.02 13.77 -14.80
C ARG A 119 -1.75 14.32 -14.15
N ALA A 120 -1.62 14.21 -12.82
CA ALA A 120 -0.38 14.58 -12.12
C ALA A 120 0.82 13.79 -12.64
N PHE A 121 0.69 12.47 -12.86
CA PHE A 121 1.72 11.63 -13.46
C PHE A 121 2.03 12.06 -14.91
N LEU A 122 1.01 12.20 -15.77
CA LEU A 122 1.19 12.59 -17.18
C LEU A 122 1.80 13.99 -17.34
N ASN A 123 1.54 14.89 -16.40
CA ASN A 123 2.12 16.24 -16.35
C ASN A 123 3.49 16.28 -15.63
N GLY A 124 4.10 15.14 -15.32
CA GLY A 124 5.43 15.06 -14.71
C GLY A 124 5.52 15.56 -13.27
N LYS A 125 4.38 15.66 -12.55
CA LYS A 125 4.35 16.05 -11.13
C LYS A 125 4.74 14.91 -10.20
N LEU A 126 4.46 13.69 -10.62
CA LEU A 126 4.70 12.45 -9.88
C LEU A 126 5.30 11.40 -10.83
N SER A 127 6.19 10.56 -10.34
CA SER A 127 6.54 9.29 -10.99
C SER A 127 5.42 8.26 -10.77
N LEU A 128 5.43 7.15 -11.51
CA LEU A 128 4.43 6.09 -11.33
C LEU A 128 4.50 5.50 -9.92
N THR A 129 5.70 5.31 -9.35
CA THR A 129 5.88 4.84 -7.96
C THR A 129 5.34 5.82 -6.92
N GLN A 130 5.44 7.12 -7.16
CA GLN A 130 4.84 8.14 -6.29
C GLN A 130 3.31 8.17 -6.44
N ALA A 131 2.79 7.95 -7.64
CA ALA A 131 1.35 7.83 -7.86
C ALA A 131 0.78 6.62 -7.09
N GLU A 132 1.40 5.44 -7.18
CA GLU A 132 1.00 4.27 -6.40
C GLU A 132 1.02 4.55 -4.88
N ALA A 133 2.04 5.26 -4.39
CA ALA A 133 2.15 5.65 -2.98
C ALA A 133 1.01 6.56 -2.47
N VAL A 134 0.31 7.27 -3.35
CA VAL A 134 -0.91 8.03 -2.97
C VAL A 134 -1.99 7.09 -2.45
N MET A 135 -2.18 5.92 -3.06
CA MET A 135 -3.14 4.93 -2.57
C MET A 135 -2.65 4.24 -1.30
N ASP A 136 -1.35 3.94 -1.23
CA ASP A 136 -0.76 3.33 -0.03
C ASP A 136 -0.98 4.22 1.20
N ILE A 137 -0.80 5.55 1.08
CA ILE A 137 -1.00 6.47 2.22
C ILE A 137 -2.47 6.61 2.62
N ILE A 138 -3.41 6.46 1.67
CA ILE A 138 -4.85 6.53 1.93
C ILE A 138 -5.33 5.26 2.64
N SER A 139 -4.75 4.11 2.29
CA SER A 139 -5.12 2.80 2.85
C SER A 139 -4.33 2.41 4.10
N ALA A 140 -3.30 3.18 4.47
CA ALA A 140 -2.46 2.88 5.62
C ALA A 140 -3.23 3.02 6.94
N ASP A 141 -3.32 1.93 7.70
CA ASP A 141 -3.99 1.89 9.00
C ASP A 141 -3.00 2.07 10.19
N GLY A 142 -1.69 1.80 9.97
CA GLY A 142 -0.64 1.90 10.99
C GLY A 142 0.34 3.05 10.75
N ARG A 143 1.01 3.51 11.83
CA ARG A 143 2.00 4.60 11.73
C ARG A 143 3.17 4.26 10.82
N GLN A 144 3.70 3.05 10.92
CA GLN A 144 4.84 2.62 10.09
C GLN A 144 4.43 2.46 8.63
N GLY A 145 3.24 1.89 8.34
CA GLY A 145 2.70 1.81 6.99
C GLY A 145 2.50 3.19 6.36
N ALA A 146 1.92 4.13 7.10
CA ALA A 146 1.78 5.52 6.65
C ALA A 146 3.14 6.21 6.42
N ALA A 147 4.14 5.95 7.27
CA ALA A 147 5.47 6.49 7.10
C ALA A 147 6.18 5.94 5.85
N LEU A 148 6.08 4.63 5.58
CA LEU A 148 6.59 3.99 4.36
C LEU A 148 5.94 4.58 3.10
N ALA A 149 4.61 4.69 3.09
CA ALA A 149 3.87 5.29 1.99
C ALA A 149 4.28 6.75 1.76
N ASN A 150 4.45 7.51 2.85
CA ASN A 150 4.92 8.89 2.76
C ASN A 150 6.36 8.99 2.26
N ALA A 151 7.26 8.09 2.65
CA ALA A 151 8.63 8.03 2.12
C ALA A 151 8.62 7.78 0.61
N SER A 152 7.79 6.85 0.13
CA SER A 152 7.61 6.55 -1.30
C SER A 152 7.00 7.75 -2.04
N LEU A 153 5.97 8.40 -1.49
CA LEU A 153 5.36 9.61 -2.04
C LEU A 153 6.38 10.76 -2.16
N ASN A 154 7.28 10.89 -1.18
CA ASN A 154 8.38 11.85 -1.22
C ASN A 154 9.56 11.40 -2.11
N GLY A 155 9.39 10.33 -2.89
CA GLY A 155 10.32 9.87 -3.92
C GLY A 155 11.53 9.10 -3.40
N ALA A 156 11.48 8.50 -2.20
CA ALA A 156 12.60 7.71 -1.67
C ALA A 156 12.98 6.56 -2.63
N LEU A 157 11.99 5.79 -3.09
CA LEU A 157 12.18 4.72 -4.07
C LEU A 157 12.66 5.27 -5.41
N ALA A 158 12.02 6.33 -5.93
CA ALA A 158 12.40 6.92 -7.22
C ALA A 158 13.85 7.38 -7.23
N ARG A 159 14.34 8.04 -6.17
CA ARG A 159 15.74 8.45 -6.04
C ARG A 159 16.69 7.25 -5.97
N LYS A 160 16.32 6.20 -5.22
CA LYS A 160 17.16 5.00 -5.11
C LYS A 160 17.30 4.31 -6.49
N ILE A 161 16.19 4.17 -7.21
CA ILE A 161 16.20 3.58 -8.56
C ILE A 161 16.94 4.47 -9.57
N ALA A 162 16.79 5.79 -9.50
CA ALA A 162 17.54 6.72 -10.36
C ALA A 162 19.06 6.55 -10.19
N ALA A 163 19.56 6.39 -8.97
CA ALA A 163 20.98 6.16 -8.72
C ALA A 163 21.49 4.86 -9.38
N GLN A 164 20.69 3.78 -9.36
CA GLN A 164 21.05 2.52 -10.03
C GLN A 164 21.02 2.67 -11.55
N LYS A 165 20.01 3.38 -12.08
CA LYS A 165 19.94 3.70 -13.51
C LYS A 165 21.14 4.52 -13.98
N ASP A 166 21.54 5.54 -13.21
CA ASP A 166 22.68 6.39 -13.54
C ASP A 166 23.97 5.56 -13.60
N ALA A 167 24.17 4.64 -12.63
CA ALA A 167 25.32 3.74 -12.61
C ALA A 167 25.35 2.80 -13.83
N LEU A 168 24.23 2.16 -14.17
CA LEU A 168 24.12 1.29 -15.34
C LEU A 168 24.22 2.06 -16.65
N THR A 169 23.66 3.27 -16.74
CA THR A 169 23.75 4.12 -17.93
C THR A 169 25.19 4.56 -18.21
N ALA A 170 25.94 4.93 -17.15
CA ALA A 170 27.35 5.25 -17.28
C ALA A 170 28.17 4.04 -17.75
N LEU A 171 27.86 2.85 -17.21
CA LEU A 171 28.49 1.60 -17.63
C LEU A 171 28.16 1.27 -19.09
N GLN A 172 26.90 1.38 -19.50
CA GLN A 172 26.42 1.14 -20.87
C GLN A 172 27.06 2.08 -21.88
N ALA A 173 27.19 3.38 -21.54
CA ALA A 173 27.88 4.34 -22.40
C ALA A 173 29.34 3.98 -22.60
N HIS A 174 30.03 3.45 -21.58
CA HIS A 174 31.42 3.01 -21.68
C HIS A 174 31.54 1.74 -22.52
N LEU A 175 30.64 0.76 -22.34
CA LEU A 175 30.58 -0.47 -23.11
C LEU A 175 30.33 -0.17 -24.63
N ALA A 176 29.38 0.71 -24.92
CA ALA A 176 29.05 1.13 -26.26
C ALA A 176 30.26 1.82 -26.95
N ALA A 177 30.93 2.75 -26.23
CA ALA A 177 32.12 3.42 -26.78
C ALA A 177 33.25 2.44 -27.10
N TRP A 178 33.42 1.42 -26.26
CA TRP A 178 34.48 0.40 -26.48
C TRP A 178 34.16 -0.55 -27.64
N VAL A 179 32.89 -0.88 -27.85
CA VAL A 179 32.42 -1.74 -28.96
C VAL A 179 32.45 -0.99 -30.29
N ASP A 180 31.98 0.27 -30.32
CA ASP A 180 31.83 1.06 -31.56
C ASP A 180 33.15 1.67 -32.05
N PHE A 181 34.11 1.94 -31.14
CA PHE A 181 35.38 2.61 -31.44
C PHE A 181 36.59 1.82 -30.93
N PRO A 182 36.82 0.59 -31.39
CA PRO A 182 37.89 -0.27 -30.90
C PRO A 182 39.32 0.23 -31.28
N GLU A 183 39.43 1.20 -32.19
CA GLU A 183 40.72 1.79 -32.62
C GLU A 183 41.01 3.15 -31.95
N GLU A 184 40.07 3.68 -31.13
CA GLU A 184 40.28 4.94 -30.41
C GLU A 184 40.85 4.67 -29.00
N ASP A 185 41.51 5.65 -28.39
CA ASP A 185 42.04 5.60 -27.01
C ASP A 185 40.90 5.64 -25.98
N VAL A 186 39.89 4.76 -26.09
CA VAL A 186 38.86 4.57 -25.05
C VAL A 186 39.54 3.89 -23.84
N PRO A 187 39.49 4.45 -22.65
CA PRO A 187 40.04 3.82 -21.45
C PRO A 187 39.52 2.40 -21.30
N GLU A 188 40.42 1.44 -21.13
CA GLU A 188 40.05 0.04 -20.95
C GLU A 188 39.16 -0.12 -19.70
N LEU A 189 37.96 -0.65 -19.88
CA LEU A 189 37.08 -0.97 -18.77
C LEU A 189 37.66 -2.18 -18.01
N SER A 190 38.24 -1.94 -16.84
CA SER A 190 38.78 -3.06 -16.06
C SER A 190 37.63 -3.98 -15.62
N GLN A 191 37.87 -5.28 -15.74
CA GLN A 191 36.88 -6.29 -15.31
C GLN A 191 36.48 -6.12 -13.86
N SER A 192 37.41 -5.68 -12.98
CA SER A 192 37.06 -5.40 -11.56
C SER A 192 36.09 -4.25 -11.42
N HIS A 193 36.28 -3.15 -12.15
CA HIS A 193 35.36 -2.01 -12.08
C HIS A 193 33.97 -2.36 -12.61
N LEU A 194 33.91 -3.14 -13.72
CA LEU A 194 32.66 -3.67 -14.27
C LEU A 194 31.91 -4.50 -13.21
N CYS A 195 32.60 -5.47 -12.59
CA CYS A 195 31.99 -6.30 -11.54
C CYS A 195 31.60 -5.47 -10.32
N ASP A 196 32.43 -4.54 -9.85
CA ASP A 196 32.14 -3.72 -8.68
C ASP A 196 30.84 -2.88 -8.86
N VAL A 197 30.63 -2.34 -10.07
CA VAL A 197 29.39 -1.57 -10.37
C VAL A 197 28.19 -2.50 -10.41
N LEU A 198 28.28 -3.62 -11.11
CA LEU A 198 27.16 -4.58 -11.22
C LEU A 198 26.82 -5.21 -9.88
N ASP A 199 27.81 -5.65 -9.09
CA ASP A 199 27.61 -6.19 -7.73
C ASP A 199 26.94 -5.15 -6.82
N GLY A 200 27.32 -3.88 -6.91
CA GLY A 200 26.70 -2.79 -6.16
C GLY A 200 25.22 -2.62 -6.48
N VAL A 201 24.88 -2.66 -7.80
CA VAL A 201 23.49 -2.56 -8.25
C VAL A 201 22.68 -3.79 -7.82
N GLU A 202 23.23 -5.00 -7.96
CA GLU A 202 22.58 -6.25 -7.54
C GLU A 202 22.24 -6.23 -6.05
N GLN A 203 23.21 -5.87 -5.18
CA GLN A 203 23.01 -5.79 -3.73
C GLN A 203 21.90 -4.81 -3.33
N GLU A 204 21.84 -3.66 -3.99
CA GLU A 204 20.83 -2.64 -3.73
C GLU A 204 19.42 -3.11 -4.15
N LEU A 205 19.31 -3.82 -5.29
CA LEU A 205 18.06 -4.41 -5.74
C LEU A 205 17.62 -5.59 -4.85
N ASP A 206 18.55 -6.44 -4.44
CA ASP A 206 18.27 -7.55 -3.51
C ASP A 206 17.76 -7.04 -2.16
N ALA A 207 18.36 -5.96 -1.62
CA ALA A 207 17.89 -5.34 -0.38
C ALA A 207 16.44 -4.82 -0.51
N LEU A 208 16.08 -4.22 -1.65
CA LEU A 208 14.70 -3.80 -1.91
C LEU A 208 13.73 -4.98 -2.01
N ILE A 209 14.13 -6.04 -2.72
CA ILE A 209 13.31 -7.25 -2.90
C ILE A 209 13.08 -7.95 -1.55
N GLN A 210 14.12 -8.13 -0.74
CA GLN A 210 14.03 -8.78 0.57
C GLN A 210 13.15 -8.02 1.56
N SER A 211 13.08 -6.69 1.45
CA SER A 211 12.24 -5.86 2.33
C SER A 211 10.76 -5.87 1.95
N TYR A 212 10.39 -6.42 0.77
CA TYR A 212 9.05 -6.32 0.20
C TYR A 212 7.97 -6.95 1.08
N ASP A 213 8.17 -8.21 1.52
CA ASP A 213 7.15 -8.95 2.27
C ASP A 213 6.81 -8.27 3.60
N ALA A 214 7.83 -7.86 4.36
CA ALA A 214 7.62 -7.15 5.61
C ALA A 214 6.98 -5.76 5.40
N GLY A 215 7.33 -5.06 4.32
CA GLY A 215 6.69 -3.83 3.89
C GLY A 215 5.23 -4.04 3.48
N ALA A 216 4.89 -5.13 2.79
CA ALA A 216 3.53 -5.50 2.42
C ALA A 216 2.66 -5.73 3.65
N VAL A 217 3.19 -6.43 4.67
CA VAL A 217 2.50 -6.62 5.96
C VAL A 217 2.15 -5.29 6.64
N LEU A 218 3.04 -4.29 6.58
CA LEU A 218 2.79 -2.96 7.18
C LEU A 218 1.75 -2.15 6.40
N ARG A 219 1.60 -2.37 5.09
CA ARG A 219 0.63 -1.66 4.24
C ARG A 219 -0.74 -2.33 4.20
N GLU A 220 -0.77 -3.63 3.95
CA GLU A 220 -1.98 -4.40 3.67
C GLU A 220 -2.51 -5.15 4.89
N GLY A 221 -1.65 -5.30 5.91
CA GLY A 221 -1.90 -6.17 7.03
C GLY A 221 -1.57 -7.63 6.72
N VAL A 222 -1.94 -8.51 7.63
CA VAL A 222 -1.75 -9.96 7.49
C VAL A 222 -3.02 -10.70 7.85
N ASP A 223 -3.36 -11.68 7.05
CA ASP A 223 -4.44 -12.61 7.31
C ASP A 223 -4.08 -13.52 8.47
N CYS A 224 -4.84 -13.42 9.56
CA CYS A 224 -4.53 -14.07 10.83
C CYS A 224 -5.59 -15.08 11.25
N ALA A 225 -5.17 -16.32 11.46
CA ALA A 225 -6.01 -17.37 12.02
C ALA A 225 -5.75 -17.53 13.53
N ILE A 226 -6.81 -17.50 14.35
CA ILE A 226 -6.75 -17.83 15.78
C ILE A 226 -7.30 -19.25 15.97
N VAL A 227 -6.46 -20.16 16.41
CA VAL A 227 -6.78 -21.57 16.57
C VAL A 227 -6.50 -22.08 17.99
N GLY A 228 -7.12 -23.17 18.38
CA GLY A 228 -6.96 -23.78 19.72
C GLY A 228 -8.21 -24.53 20.16
N LYS A 229 -8.10 -25.34 21.17
CA LYS A 229 -9.24 -26.11 21.73
C LYS A 229 -10.35 -25.21 22.26
N PRO A 230 -11.58 -25.75 22.45
CA PRO A 230 -12.60 -25.06 23.23
C PRO A 230 -12.05 -24.67 24.61
N ASN A 231 -12.43 -23.49 25.10
CA ASN A 231 -12.04 -22.94 26.41
C ASN A 231 -10.52 -22.66 26.60
N ALA A 232 -9.67 -22.78 25.60
CA ALA A 232 -8.26 -22.36 25.67
C ALA A 232 -8.09 -20.82 25.82
N GLY A 233 -9.14 -20.05 25.53
CA GLY A 233 -9.14 -18.59 25.68
C GLY A 233 -9.13 -17.80 24.36
N LYS A 234 -9.50 -18.43 23.24
CA LYS A 234 -9.61 -17.75 21.93
C LYS A 234 -10.47 -16.52 21.94
N SER A 235 -11.68 -16.60 22.53
CA SER A 235 -12.59 -15.45 22.64
C SER A 235 -12.02 -14.35 23.55
N THR A 236 -11.26 -14.72 24.58
CA THR A 236 -10.56 -13.76 25.45
C THR A 236 -9.45 -13.05 24.67
N LEU A 237 -8.67 -13.80 23.88
CA LEU A 237 -7.66 -13.24 23.00
C LEU A 237 -8.30 -12.29 21.98
N LEU A 238 -9.37 -12.70 21.32
CA LEU A 238 -10.11 -11.84 20.38
C LEU A 238 -10.57 -10.53 21.04
N ASN A 239 -11.12 -10.60 22.25
CA ASN A 239 -11.54 -9.41 22.99
C ASN A 239 -10.35 -8.53 23.39
N LEU A 240 -9.21 -9.12 23.76
CA LEU A 240 -7.97 -8.39 24.06
C LEU A 240 -7.43 -7.67 22.82
N LEU A 241 -7.47 -8.33 21.67
CA LEU A 241 -7.01 -7.76 20.41
C LEU A 241 -7.98 -6.68 19.89
N ALA A 242 -9.29 -6.89 20.01
CA ALA A 242 -10.36 -5.98 19.57
C ALA A 242 -10.61 -4.79 20.54
N GLY A 243 -10.09 -4.85 21.76
CA GLY A 243 -10.27 -3.80 22.77
C GLY A 243 -9.57 -2.50 22.39
N PHE A 244 -10.35 -1.41 22.25
CA PHE A 244 -10.02 0.00 21.98
C PHE A 244 -9.88 0.45 20.53
N ASP A 245 -9.37 -0.34 19.58
CA ASP A 245 -9.23 0.08 18.18
C ASP A 245 -9.95 -0.92 17.25
N ARG A 246 -11.26 -0.85 17.21
CA ARG A 246 -11.99 -1.40 16.06
C ARG A 246 -11.63 -0.52 14.87
N ALA A 247 -10.78 -1.01 13.97
CA ALA A 247 -10.62 -0.39 12.68
C ALA A 247 -12.02 -0.21 12.08
N ILE A 248 -12.38 1.02 11.77
CA ILE A 248 -13.61 1.30 11.02
C ILE A 248 -13.37 0.71 9.64
N VAL A 249 -13.86 -0.51 9.42
CA VAL A 249 -13.85 -1.13 8.10
C VAL A 249 -14.79 -0.29 7.24
N THR A 250 -14.23 0.70 6.55
CA THR A 250 -14.93 1.30 5.42
C THR A 250 -14.84 0.29 4.29
N PRO A 251 -15.96 -0.20 3.74
CA PRO A 251 -15.93 -1.05 2.58
C PRO A 251 -15.35 -0.24 1.42
N VAL A 252 -14.10 -0.46 1.09
CA VAL A 252 -13.52 0.01 -0.17
C VAL A 252 -14.15 -0.83 -1.26
N ALA A 253 -15.03 -0.23 -2.06
CA ALA A 253 -15.66 -0.90 -3.18
C ALA A 253 -14.55 -1.34 -4.17
N GLY A 254 -14.36 -2.65 -4.33
CA GLY A 254 -13.38 -3.21 -5.26
C GLY A 254 -12.55 -4.38 -4.74
N THR A 255 -12.46 -4.61 -3.42
CA THR A 255 -11.80 -5.80 -2.87
C THR A 255 -12.83 -6.89 -2.60
N THR A 256 -13.33 -7.48 -3.69
CA THR A 256 -14.09 -8.72 -3.63
C THR A 256 -13.11 -9.86 -3.56
N ARG A 257 -12.88 -10.41 -2.35
CA ARG A 257 -12.75 -11.88 -2.12
C ARG A 257 -12.54 -12.09 -0.63
N ASP A 258 -13.42 -12.89 -0.06
CA ASP A 258 -13.42 -13.44 1.28
C ASP A 258 -13.83 -12.49 2.42
N VAL A 259 -14.75 -12.98 3.25
CA VAL A 259 -15.33 -12.31 4.40
C VAL A 259 -14.25 -12.10 5.45
N VAL A 260 -13.61 -10.95 5.45
CA VAL A 260 -12.85 -10.47 6.62
C VAL A 260 -13.89 -10.12 7.67
N GLU A 261 -14.03 -10.93 8.70
CA GLU A 261 -15.04 -10.71 9.72
C GLU A 261 -14.65 -9.59 10.69
N GLN A 262 -13.37 -9.40 10.92
CA GLN A 262 -12.87 -8.33 11.79
C GLN A 262 -11.41 -7.96 11.48
N ALA A 263 -11.13 -6.68 11.23
CA ALA A 263 -9.79 -6.15 11.20
C ALA A 263 -9.43 -5.52 12.56
N VAL A 264 -8.23 -5.82 13.06
CA VAL A 264 -7.74 -5.36 14.36
C VAL A 264 -6.33 -4.83 14.22
N GLN A 265 -6.05 -3.65 14.79
CA GLN A 265 -4.70 -3.10 14.84
C GLN A 265 -3.92 -3.67 16.03
N LEU A 266 -2.81 -4.38 15.77
CA LEU A 266 -1.92 -4.91 16.79
C LEU A 266 -0.53 -4.27 16.67
N GLY A 267 -0.24 -3.23 17.43
CA GLY A 267 0.92 -2.37 17.20
C GLY A 267 0.81 -1.67 15.85
N ASP A 268 1.81 -1.82 14.99
CA ASP A 268 1.82 -1.25 13.64
C ASP A 268 1.31 -2.23 12.57
N VAL A 269 0.93 -3.47 12.95
CA VAL A 269 0.44 -4.49 12.03
C VAL A 269 -1.08 -4.60 12.13
N ARG A 270 -1.76 -4.52 10.99
CA ARG A 270 -3.17 -4.85 10.87
C ARG A 270 -3.33 -6.36 10.76
N LEU A 271 -4.14 -6.95 11.65
CA LEU A 271 -4.54 -8.35 11.57
C LEU A 271 -5.93 -8.44 10.94
N ASN A 272 -6.05 -9.09 9.81
CA ASN A 272 -7.32 -9.47 9.22
C ASN A 272 -7.75 -10.80 9.83
N LEU A 273 -8.61 -10.75 10.84
CA LEU A 273 -9.04 -11.93 11.57
C LEU A 273 -10.15 -12.64 10.80
N PHE A 274 -9.93 -13.91 10.48
CA PHE A 274 -10.97 -14.78 9.97
C PHE A 274 -11.75 -15.41 11.13
N ASP A 275 -13.08 -15.52 11.01
CA ASP A 275 -13.90 -16.17 12.03
C ASP A 275 -13.53 -17.64 12.19
N THR A 276 -12.87 -17.90 13.28
CA THR A 276 -12.66 -19.25 13.79
C THR A 276 -13.76 -19.66 14.77
N ALA A 277 -14.73 -18.77 15.05
CA ALA A 277 -15.88 -19.02 15.95
C ALA A 277 -17.01 -19.81 15.30
N GLY A 278 -16.97 -20.07 13.99
CA GLY A 278 -17.83 -21.04 13.28
C GLY A 278 -17.68 -22.49 13.78
N LEU A 279 -16.80 -22.73 14.75
CA LEU A 279 -16.69 -23.99 15.52
C LEU A 279 -17.75 -24.09 16.63
N ARG A 280 -18.86 -23.36 16.54
CA ARG A 280 -20.00 -23.62 17.45
C ARG A 280 -20.67 -24.92 17.01
N GLN A 281 -20.53 -25.91 17.90
CA GLN A 281 -21.17 -27.20 17.89
C GLN A 281 -22.64 -27.12 17.45
N THR A 282 -22.94 -27.70 16.33
CA THR A 282 -24.24 -28.32 16.06
C THR A 282 -23.95 -29.74 15.60
N GLU A 283 -24.47 -30.70 16.36
CA GLU A 283 -24.42 -32.13 16.07
C GLU A 283 -25.13 -32.33 14.73
N ASP A 284 -24.43 -32.83 13.74
CA ASP A 284 -24.79 -33.52 12.51
C ASP A 284 -23.87 -33.03 11.34
N GLU A 285 -23.76 -33.82 10.28
CA GLU A 285 -22.94 -33.77 9.05
C GLU A 285 -22.34 -32.38 8.62
N ILE A 286 -22.82 -31.27 9.15
CA ILE A 286 -22.34 -29.89 9.01
C ILE A 286 -20.98 -29.69 9.71
N GLU A 287 -20.65 -30.51 10.70
CA GLU A 287 -19.43 -30.43 11.51
C GLU A 287 -18.17 -30.74 10.70
N ALA A 288 -18.23 -31.74 9.85
CA ALA A 288 -17.10 -32.14 8.98
C ALA A 288 -16.78 -31.05 7.92
N GLU A 289 -17.79 -30.34 7.42
CA GLU A 289 -17.62 -29.25 6.46
C GLU A 289 -17.08 -27.99 7.14
N GLY A 290 -17.56 -27.67 8.35
CA GLY A 290 -17.04 -26.56 9.16
C GLY A 290 -15.56 -26.73 9.54
N ILE A 291 -15.19 -27.94 9.96
CA ILE A 291 -13.79 -28.31 10.26
C ILE A 291 -12.93 -28.20 9.00
N ARG A 292 -13.41 -28.65 7.84
CA ARG A 292 -12.68 -28.57 6.57
C ARG A 292 -12.46 -27.13 6.11
N ARG A 293 -13.46 -26.26 6.26
CA ARG A 293 -13.33 -24.83 5.97
C ARG A 293 -12.36 -24.11 6.90
N SER A 294 -12.37 -24.45 8.19
CA SER A 294 -11.41 -23.91 9.17
C SER A 294 -9.98 -24.33 8.86
N TRP A 295 -9.78 -25.58 8.41
CA TRP A 295 -8.46 -26.05 7.98
C TRP A 295 -7.97 -25.39 6.70
N LYS A 296 -8.86 -25.16 5.73
CA LYS A 296 -8.51 -24.44 4.51
C LYS A 296 -8.08 -23.00 4.82
N LYS A 297 -8.80 -22.31 5.72
CA LYS A 297 -8.44 -20.96 6.17
C LYS A 297 -7.10 -20.92 6.92
N LEU A 298 -6.79 -21.96 7.69
CA LEU A 298 -5.47 -22.09 8.32
C LEU A 298 -4.37 -22.24 7.26
N ASP A 299 -4.65 -22.92 6.15
CA ASP A 299 -3.68 -23.12 5.06
C ASP A 299 -3.40 -21.81 4.29
N GLU A 300 -4.35 -20.90 4.27
CA GLU A 300 -4.27 -19.60 3.59
C GLU A 300 -3.76 -18.47 4.50
N ALA A 301 -3.72 -18.68 5.83
CA ALA A 301 -3.30 -17.66 6.79
C ALA A 301 -1.81 -17.31 6.71
N GLY A 302 -1.51 -16.02 6.61
CA GLY A 302 -0.16 -15.47 6.69
C GLY A 302 0.40 -15.41 8.12
N LEU A 303 -0.47 -15.53 9.15
CA LEU A 303 -0.10 -15.61 10.56
C LEU A 303 -1.05 -16.57 11.30
N ILE A 304 -0.51 -17.39 12.17
CA ILE A 304 -1.29 -18.28 13.03
C ILE A 304 -1.00 -17.95 14.51
N LEU A 305 -2.05 -17.64 15.26
CA LEU A 305 -2.00 -17.54 16.72
C LEU A 305 -2.67 -18.79 17.32
N ALA A 306 -1.85 -19.75 17.75
CA ALA A 306 -2.32 -21.00 18.34
C ALA A 306 -2.42 -20.84 19.87
N VAL A 307 -3.63 -20.96 20.42
CA VAL A 307 -3.92 -20.74 21.85
C VAL A 307 -4.02 -22.08 22.56
N PHE A 308 -3.18 -22.28 23.58
CA PHE A 308 -3.14 -23.45 24.45
C PHE A 308 -3.51 -23.07 25.89
N ASP A 309 -4.15 -23.97 26.61
CA ASP A 309 -4.49 -23.76 28.02
C ASP A 309 -3.31 -24.14 28.92
N GLY A 310 -2.63 -23.15 29.49
CA GLY A 310 -1.46 -23.34 30.36
C GLY A 310 -1.79 -24.06 31.68
N SER A 311 -3.07 -24.05 32.11
CA SER A 311 -3.51 -24.70 33.36
C SER A 311 -3.82 -26.19 33.24
N GLU A 312 -3.81 -26.75 32.02
CA GLU A 312 -4.08 -28.14 31.73
C GLU A 312 -2.84 -28.87 31.18
N ARG A 313 -2.77 -30.19 31.28
CA ARG A 313 -1.71 -30.98 30.64
C ARG A 313 -1.96 -31.04 29.13
N PRO A 314 -0.91 -31.05 28.31
CA PRO A 314 -1.03 -31.24 26.86
C PRO A 314 -1.79 -32.51 26.53
N THR A 315 -2.70 -32.43 25.60
CA THR A 315 -3.47 -33.56 25.06
C THR A 315 -2.99 -33.92 23.66
N ARG A 316 -3.50 -35.03 23.12
CA ARG A 316 -3.22 -35.44 21.74
C ARG A 316 -3.68 -34.38 20.73
N GLU A 317 -4.81 -33.72 20.97
CA GLU A 317 -5.35 -32.65 20.12
C GLU A 317 -4.43 -31.43 20.06
N ASP A 318 -3.76 -31.08 21.20
CA ASP A 318 -2.79 -30.00 21.24
C ASP A 318 -1.56 -30.30 20.36
N LEU A 319 -1.09 -31.54 20.40
CA LEU A 319 0.05 -31.98 19.58
C LEU A 319 -0.32 -32.06 18.09
N GLU A 320 -1.51 -32.53 17.76
CA GLU A 320 -2.01 -32.57 16.39
C GLU A 320 -2.17 -31.14 15.81
N LEU A 321 -2.65 -30.18 16.62
CA LEU A 321 -2.70 -28.78 16.25
C LEU A 321 -1.30 -28.19 16.04
N ALA A 322 -0.37 -28.45 16.98
CA ALA A 322 1.01 -27.98 16.88
C ALA A 322 1.70 -28.51 15.61
N GLN A 323 1.56 -29.81 15.31
CA GLN A 323 2.12 -30.43 14.11
C GLN A 323 1.60 -29.79 12.82
N ARG A 324 0.34 -29.39 12.80
CA ARG A 324 -0.26 -28.70 11.62
C ARG A 324 0.23 -27.25 11.45
N CYS A 325 0.70 -26.62 12.51
CA CYS A 325 1.30 -25.28 12.44
C CYS A 325 2.78 -25.32 12.00
N ALA A 326 3.40 -26.51 11.95
CA ALA A 326 4.82 -26.67 11.60
C ALA A 326 5.14 -26.07 10.21
N GLY A 327 6.26 -25.34 10.12
CA GLY A 327 6.73 -24.72 8.87
C GLY A 327 5.94 -23.51 8.40
N ARG A 328 5.05 -22.97 9.24
CA ARG A 328 4.24 -21.77 8.97
C ARG A 328 4.59 -20.61 9.88
N PRO A 329 4.26 -19.36 9.53
CA PRO A 329 4.37 -18.22 10.45
C PRO A 329 3.39 -18.38 11.62
N ALA A 330 3.79 -19.11 12.66
CA ALA A 330 2.94 -19.46 13.77
C ALA A 330 3.57 -19.14 15.13
N ILE A 331 2.74 -18.58 16.04
CA ILE A 331 3.09 -18.30 17.43
C ILE A 331 2.18 -19.12 18.33
N ALA A 332 2.77 -19.89 19.25
CA ALA A 332 2.02 -20.56 20.31
C ALA A 332 1.82 -19.61 21.50
N LEU A 333 0.59 -19.40 21.91
CA LEU A 333 0.20 -18.63 23.09
C LEU A 333 -0.24 -19.62 24.18
N VAL A 334 0.60 -19.83 25.19
CA VAL A 334 0.26 -20.63 26.37
C VAL A 334 -0.47 -19.71 27.34
N ASN A 335 -1.79 -19.71 27.25
CA ASN A 335 -2.68 -18.79 27.95
C ASN A 335 -2.96 -19.26 29.40
N LYS A 336 -3.53 -18.36 30.21
CA LYS A 336 -3.89 -18.56 31.62
C LYS A 336 -2.66 -18.68 32.54
N GLU A 337 -1.64 -17.85 32.29
CA GLU A 337 -0.44 -17.75 33.13
C GLU A 337 -0.76 -17.35 34.60
N ASP A 338 -1.93 -16.76 34.83
CA ASP A 338 -2.50 -16.47 36.15
C ASP A 338 -2.81 -17.71 36.98
N LYS A 339 -2.79 -18.91 36.38
CA LYS A 339 -3.05 -20.19 37.01
C LYS A 339 -1.77 -21.04 37.14
N PRO A 340 -1.77 -22.06 38.04
CA PRO A 340 -0.65 -22.96 38.12
C PRO A 340 -0.37 -23.66 36.78
N THR A 341 0.83 -23.48 36.24
CA THR A 341 1.24 -24.02 34.94
C THR A 341 1.32 -25.56 35.03
N ARG A 342 0.61 -26.24 34.14
CA ARG A 342 0.60 -27.69 33.96
C ARG A 342 0.95 -28.12 32.53
N PHE A 343 0.97 -27.17 31.60
CA PHE A 343 1.25 -27.37 30.19
C PHE A 343 2.75 -27.46 29.99
N ASP A 344 3.19 -28.56 29.43
CA ASP A 344 4.60 -28.73 29.02
C ASP A 344 4.80 -28.11 27.62
N ALA A 345 5.34 -26.91 27.59
CA ALA A 345 5.53 -26.15 26.38
C ALA A 345 6.67 -26.73 25.49
N GLU A 346 7.59 -27.52 26.05
CA GLU A 346 8.68 -28.13 25.27
C GLU A 346 8.16 -29.13 24.23
N LEU A 347 7.00 -29.74 24.49
CA LEU A 347 6.37 -30.69 23.57
C LEU A 347 5.88 -30.05 22.27
N ILE A 348 5.54 -28.76 22.30
CA ILE A 348 5.04 -28.03 21.12
C ILE A 348 6.08 -27.08 20.52
N ALA A 349 7.12 -26.70 21.29
CA ALA A 349 8.12 -25.73 20.86
C ALA A 349 8.75 -26.01 19.48
N PRO A 350 9.03 -27.26 19.07
CA PRO A 350 9.61 -27.53 17.76
C PRO A 350 8.74 -27.16 16.56
N TYR A 351 7.43 -26.92 16.78
CA TYR A 351 6.47 -26.66 15.70
C TYR A 351 6.16 -25.17 15.52
N PHE A 352 6.69 -24.31 16.38
CA PHE A 352 6.41 -22.88 16.37
C PHE A 352 7.69 -22.04 16.31
N ALA A 353 7.60 -20.89 15.63
CA ALA A 353 8.70 -19.92 15.65
C ALA A 353 8.92 -19.32 17.04
N MET A 354 7.85 -19.18 17.82
CA MET A 354 7.88 -18.68 19.20
C MET A 354 6.77 -19.32 20.03
N VAL A 355 7.08 -19.56 21.32
CA VAL A 355 6.12 -19.99 22.34
C VAL A 355 6.10 -18.94 23.45
N LEU A 356 4.92 -18.36 23.72
CA LEU A 356 4.75 -17.24 24.65
C LEU A 356 3.79 -17.63 25.77
N PRO A 357 4.22 -17.62 27.04
CA PRO A 357 3.29 -17.62 28.16
C PRO A 357 2.58 -16.26 28.22
N VAL A 358 1.25 -16.27 28.34
CA VAL A 358 0.44 -15.06 28.36
C VAL A 358 -0.78 -15.23 29.27
N CYS A 359 -1.25 -14.12 29.83
CA CYS A 359 -2.57 -14.01 30.42
C CYS A 359 -3.43 -13.07 29.58
N CYS A 360 -4.29 -13.62 28.72
CA CYS A 360 -5.11 -12.81 27.82
C CYS A 360 -6.15 -11.91 28.54
N GLN A 361 -6.26 -11.97 29.87
CA GLN A 361 -7.05 -11.05 30.68
C GLN A 361 -6.28 -9.78 31.05
N GLU A 362 -4.96 -9.77 30.89
CA GLU A 362 -4.10 -8.65 31.22
C GLU A 362 -3.77 -7.82 29.95
N GLU A 363 -3.89 -6.49 30.04
CA GLU A 363 -3.53 -5.59 28.93
C GLU A 363 -2.07 -5.74 28.49
N GLY A 364 -1.18 -6.13 29.41
CA GLY A 364 0.22 -6.37 29.12
C GLY A 364 0.46 -7.43 28.05
N ALA A 365 -0.40 -8.44 27.96
CA ALA A 365 -0.32 -9.52 26.98
C ALA A 365 -0.39 -8.99 25.53
N ARG A 366 -1.21 -7.96 25.27
CA ARG A 366 -1.30 -7.35 23.94
C ARG A 366 0.05 -6.83 23.43
N LYS A 367 0.84 -6.19 24.30
CA LYS A 367 2.16 -5.65 23.93
C LYS A 367 3.16 -6.78 23.64
N VAL A 368 3.12 -7.85 24.43
CA VAL A 368 3.98 -9.01 24.24
C VAL A 368 3.67 -9.71 22.91
N ILE A 369 2.39 -9.92 22.62
CA ILE A 369 1.93 -10.53 21.37
C ILE A 369 2.30 -9.62 20.18
N ALA A 370 2.11 -8.30 20.29
CA ALA A 370 2.47 -7.35 19.23
C ALA A 370 3.97 -7.40 18.89
N ALA A 371 4.83 -7.42 19.91
CA ALA A 371 6.27 -7.50 19.71
C ALA A 371 6.69 -8.83 19.06
N ALA A 372 6.05 -9.94 19.44
CA ALA A 372 6.31 -11.25 18.86
C ALA A 372 5.85 -11.33 17.40
N VAL A 373 4.68 -10.81 17.08
CA VAL A 373 4.15 -10.72 15.71
C VAL A 373 5.08 -9.87 14.84
N ALA A 374 5.47 -8.68 15.31
CA ALA A 374 6.38 -7.80 14.58
C ALA A 374 7.74 -8.48 14.32
N ARG A 375 8.25 -9.24 15.27
CA ARG A 375 9.50 -10.01 15.13
C ARG A 375 9.36 -11.15 14.13
N LEU A 376 8.26 -11.92 14.18
CA LEU A 376 8.02 -13.05 13.29
C LEU A 376 7.87 -12.59 11.84
N LEU A 377 7.16 -11.48 11.61
CA LEU A 377 6.88 -10.93 10.28
C LEU A 377 7.98 -9.96 9.79
N GLY A 378 9.05 -9.76 10.57
CA GLY A 378 10.19 -8.91 10.19
C GLY A 378 9.89 -7.41 10.17
N THR A 379 8.70 -6.98 10.58
CA THR A 379 8.29 -5.57 10.49
C THR A 379 9.07 -4.65 11.43
N ASN A 380 9.64 -5.18 12.50
CA ASN A 380 10.50 -4.44 13.43
C ASN A 380 11.89 -4.09 12.87
N GLN A 381 12.28 -4.63 11.71
CA GLN A 381 13.55 -4.36 11.05
C GLN A 381 13.42 -3.35 9.91
N ILE A 382 12.19 -3.00 9.53
CA ILE A 382 11.91 -2.05 8.46
C ILE A 382 12.18 -0.61 8.95
N ASP A 383 13.04 0.10 8.23
CA ASP A 383 13.12 1.57 8.38
C ASP A 383 11.92 2.20 7.64
N PRO A 384 10.98 2.82 8.35
CA PRO A 384 9.78 3.38 7.73
C PRO A 384 10.06 4.60 6.83
N HIS A 385 11.30 5.11 6.81
CA HIS A 385 11.72 6.22 5.97
C HIS A 385 12.58 5.78 4.78
N ALA A 386 12.96 4.51 4.71
CA ALA A 386 13.72 3.95 3.61
C ALA A 386 12.89 3.76 2.34
N ALA A 387 13.58 3.58 1.21
CA ALA A 387 12.97 3.13 -0.02
C ALA A 387 12.41 1.71 0.15
N ASN A 388 11.19 1.49 -0.30
CA ASN A 388 10.51 0.20 -0.24
C ASN A 388 9.66 -0.02 -1.48
N LEU A 389 9.55 -1.27 -1.93
CA LEU A 389 8.64 -1.66 -3.00
C LEU A 389 7.23 -1.78 -2.45
N SER A 390 6.23 -1.19 -3.12
CA SER A 390 4.86 -1.12 -2.59
C SER A 390 3.87 -2.07 -3.26
N GLY A 391 4.20 -2.64 -4.42
CA GLY A 391 3.27 -3.50 -5.15
C GLY A 391 3.96 -4.58 -5.97
N GLN A 392 3.17 -5.58 -6.38
CA GLN A 392 3.64 -6.72 -7.17
C GLN A 392 4.29 -6.29 -8.49
N ARG A 393 3.78 -5.22 -9.13
CA ARG A 393 4.38 -4.63 -10.34
C ARG A 393 5.82 -4.18 -10.08
N GLN A 394 6.03 -3.42 -9.01
CA GLN A 394 7.35 -2.92 -8.62
C GLN A 394 8.29 -4.07 -8.25
N LEU A 395 7.80 -5.07 -7.51
CA LEU A 395 8.57 -6.27 -7.16
C LEU A 395 8.99 -7.03 -8.41
N SER A 396 8.08 -7.26 -9.35
CA SER A 396 8.38 -7.96 -10.60
C SER A 396 9.42 -7.21 -11.44
N ALA A 397 9.30 -5.89 -11.56
CA ALA A 397 10.26 -5.07 -12.29
C ALA A 397 11.64 -5.06 -11.61
N ALA A 398 11.70 -4.91 -10.27
CA ALA A 398 12.94 -4.98 -9.52
C ALA A 398 13.62 -6.36 -9.64
N THR A 399 12.84 -7.44 -9.59
CA THR A 399 13.36 -8.82 -9.75
C THR A 399 13.94 -9.03 -11.15
N ARG A 400 13.25 -8.58 -12.22
CA ARG A 400 13.78 -8.66 -13.57
C ARG A 400 15.06 -7.85 -13.75
N ALA A 401 15.12 -6.64 -13.18
CA ALA A 401 16.33 -5.83 -13.21
C ALA A 401 17.50 -6.54 -12.51
N ARG A 402 17.26 -7.11 -11.31
CA ARG A 402 18.26 -7.87 -10.56
C ARG A 402 18.75 -9.09 -11.36
N ASP A 403 17.82 -9.86 -11.93
CA ASP A 403 18.17 -11.06 -12.72
C ASP A 403 18.99 -10.70 -13.98
N ALA A 404 18.67 -9.57 -14.62
CA ALA A 404 19.44 -9.06 -15.75
C ALA A 404 20.86 -8.63 -15.32
N VAL A 405 21.01 -7.96 -14.18
CA VAL A 405 22.33 -7.59 -13.62
C VAL A 405 23.13 -8.84 -13.26
N ALA A 406 22.52 -9.85 -12.62
CA ALA A 406 23.16 -11.14 -12.35
C ALA A 406 23.61 -11.82 -13.66
N GLY A 407 22.80 -11.77 -14.73
CA GLY A 407 23.16 -12.22 -16.07
C GLY A 407 24.36 -11.47 -16.65
N ALA A 408 24.45 -10.15 -16.44
CA ALA A 408 25.59 -9.34 -16.85
C ALA A 408 26.89 -9.75 -16.11
N LEU A 409 26.80 -10.02 -14.79
CA LEU A 409 27.92 -10.52 -13.98
C LEU A 409 28.42 -11.88 -14.48
N ASP A 410 27.52 -12.77 -14.85
CA ASP A 410 27.88 -14.07 -15.40
C ASP A 410 28.48 -13.97 -16.81
N ALA A 411 27.93 -13.07 -17.65
CA ALA A 411 28.46 -12.78 -18.96
C ALA A 411 29.89 -12.20 -18.89
N ALA A 412 30.18 -11.35 -17.91
CA ALA A 412 31.51 -10.76 -17.67
C ALA A 412 32.59 -11.81 -17.38
N LYS A 413 32.20 -12.99 -16.91
CA LYS A 413 33.15 -14.09 -16.60
C LYS A 413 33.64 -14.87 -17.83
N GLY A 414 33.00 -14.72 -19.02
CA GLY A 414 33.42 -15.53 -20.13
C GLY A 414 32.69 -15.37 -21.48
N LEU A 415 31.61 -14.57 -21.55
CA LEU A 415 30.82 -14.45 -22.78
C LEU A 415 31.14 -13.22 -23.63
N GLY A 416 31.92 -12.27 -23.11
CA GLY A 416 32.30 -11.04 -23.81
C GLY A 416 31.42 -9.82 -23.48
N LEU A 417 31.93 -8.63 -23.82
CA LEU A 417 31.29 -7.36 -23.44
C LEU A 417 29.97 -7.10 -24.16
N ASP A 418 29.77 -7.65 -25.37
CA ASP A 418 28.49 -7.56 -26.08
C ASP A 418 27.34 -8.20 -25.29
N ALA A 419 27.59 -9.38 -24.70
CA ALA A 419 26.58 -10.06 -23.87
C ALA A 419 26.31 -9.28 -22.58
N VAL A 420 27.33 -8.66 -21.99
CA VAL A 420 27.15 -7.77 -20.83
C VAL A 420 26.29 -6.57 -21.20
N SER A 421 26.54 -5.92 -22.33
CA SER A 421 25.78 -4.77 -22.83
C SER A 421 24.28 -5.08 -22.96
N VAL A 422 23.95 -6.24 -23.56
CA VAL A 422 22.54 -6.67 -23.70
C VAL A 422 21.88 -6.83 -22.33
N CYS A 423 22.54 -7.47 -21.39
CA CYS A 423 21.97 -7.67 -20.04
C CYS A 423 21.82 -6.33 -19.27
N VAL A 424 22.74 -5.38 -19.48
CA VAL A 424 22.64 -4.04 -18.89
C VAL A 424 21.46 -3.27 -19.47
N ASP A 425 21.20 -3.37 -20.78
CA ASP A 425 20.04 -2.77 -21.43
C ASP A 425 18.72 -3.35 -20.88
N ASP A 426 18.64 -4.67 -20.73
CA ASP A 426 17.48 -5.35 -20.13
C ASP A 426 17.24 -4.86 -18.68
N ALA A 427 18.31 -4.65 -17.91
CA ALA A 427 18.21 -4.12 -16.54
C ALA A 427 17.71 -2.67 -16.54
N LEU A 428 18.21 -1.81 -17.43
CA LEU A 428 17.78 -0.43 -17.60
C LEU A 428 16.31 -0.34 -17.99
N ASP A 429 15.86 -1.18 -18.93
CA ASP A 429 14.45 -1.24 -19.34
C ASP A 429 13.53 -1.63 -18.18
N ALA A 430 13.92 -2.62 -17.39
CA ALA A 430 13.16 -3.04 -16.21
C ALA A 430 13.10 -1.92 -15.13
N LEU A 431 14.17 -1.17 -14.91
CA LEU A 431 14.18 -0.02 -14.00
C LEU A 431 13.36 1.16 -14.54
N CYS A 432 13.34 1.40 -15.84
CA CYS A 432 12.47 2.40 -16.48
C CYS A 432 10.98 2.03 -16.34
N GLU A 433 10.65 0.75 -16.49
CA GLU A 433 9.28 0.27 -16.25
C GLU A 433 8.88 0.43 -14.77
N LEU A 434 9.80 0.17 -13.82
CA LEU A 434 9.56 0.35 -12.39
C LEU A 434 9.17 1.81 -12.08
N THR A 435 9.88 2.79 -12.61
CA THR A 435 9.61 4.22 -12.41
C THR A 435 8.44 4.75 -13.25
N GLY A 436 8.07 4.02 -14.30
CA GLY A 436 6.99 4.38 -15.22
C GLY A 436 7.43 5.23 -16.42
N GLU A 437 8.73 5.39 -16.65
CA GLU A 437 9.25 6.17 -17.79
C GLU A 437 8.90 5.52 -19.13
N ASN A 438 8.94 4.17 -19.20
CA ASN A 438 8.57 3.37 -20.36
C ASN A 438 7.27 2.57 -20.13
N ALA A 439 6.42 2.99 -19.16
CA ALA A 439 5.19 2.27 -18.88
C ALA A 439 4.22 2.34 -20.08
N SER A 440 3.72 1.18 -20.50
CA SER A 440 2.68 1.11 -21.52
C SER A 440 1.37 1.74 -21.02
N GLU A 441 0.53 2.20 -21.94
CA GLU A 441 -0.79 2.74 -21.58
C GLU A 441 -1.66 1.72 -20.80
N ALA A 442 -1.47 0.43 -21.08
CA ALA A 442 -2.15 -0.66 -20.38
C ALA A 442 -1.74 -0.71 -18.89
N VAL A 443 -0.45 -0.61 -18.60
CA VAL A 443 0.08 -0.58 -17.21
C VAL A 443 -0.42 0.67 -16.48
N ILE A 444 -0.37 1.83 -17.12
CA ILE A 444 -0.87 3.08 -16.55
C ILE A 444 -2.35 2.95 -16.20
N ASN A 445 -3.19 2.44 -17.11
CA ASN A 445 -4.61 2.24 -16.86
C ASN A 445 -4.86 1.27 -15.71
N GLU A 446 -4.17 0.12 -15.65
CA GLU A 446 -4.29 -0.86 -14.57
C GLU A 446 -3.99 -0.24 -13.19
N VAL A 447 -2.92 0.58 -13.08
CA VAL A 447 -2.56 1.26 -11.84
C VAL A 447 -3.69 2.20 -11.40
N PHE A 448 -4.24 3.02 -12.29
CA PHE A 448 -5.22 4.05 -11.92
C PHE A 448 -6.65 3.52 -11.79
N GLU A 449 -7.03 2.38 -12.39
CA GLU A 449 -8.33 1.73 -12.18
C GLU A 449 -8.59 1.32 -10.72
N ARG A 450 -7.54 1.09 -9.95
CA ARG A 450 -7.63 0.73 -8.51
C ARG A 450 -7.86 1.92 -7.59
N PHE A 451 -7.82 3.13 -8.12
CA PHE A 451 -7.98 4.37 -7.34
C PHE A 451 -9.45 4.69 -7.07
N CYS A 452 -9.67 5.43 -6.00
CA CYS A 452 -10.98 6.02 -5.75
C CYS A 452 -11.27 7.17 -6.73
N VAL A 453 -12.57 7.38 -7.06
CA VAL A 453 -13.01 8.57 -7.78
C VAL A 453 -12.73 9.81 -6.90
N GLY A 454 -12.16 10.86 -7.49
CA GLY A 454 -11.79 12.09 -6.76
C GLY A 454 -10.31 12.18 -6.38
N LYS A 455 -9.51 11.14 -6.74
CA LYS A 455 -8.04 11.07 -6.58
C LYS A 455 -7.31 10.95 -7.90
#